data_e18b4881a9ae74c7f37bba155cf110a1
#
_entry.id   e18b4881a9ae74c7f37bba155cf110a1
#
_cell.length_a   1.000
_cell.length_b   1.000
_cell.length_c   1.000
_cell.angle_alpha   90.00
_cell.angle_beta   90.00
_cell.angle_gamma   90.00
#
_symmetry.space_group_name_H-M   'P 1'
#
loop_
_entity.id
_entity.type
_entity.pdbx_description
1 polymer ?
#
loop_
_entity_poly.entity_id
_entity_poly.type
_entity_poly.pdbx_seq_one_letter_code
_entity_poly.pdbx_strand_id
1 'polypeptide(L)'
;FTSMPVGKAVAKLAVPTVVSQIIVILYSLADTFFIGQIGDPNQIAALSITFPIYTLLTAVANLFGIGANSVIARSLGQNDETTAKKASAFSFWASIALTAVLSVLLAVFMQPILLFFGADEFTLGFTTDYLFWVFVIGGIPTVAGLVLGHLVRSVGKTKEAGIGLTIGGVMNIILDPVFIFVFEMDVAGAAVATMLSNVISMLYFFVVLAKLRKSSVLTLALRYVSLEKKVAWGTLSVGFPAAISVLLVSISIMLLNGLLLSHENGNILSAAYGVTSKCGTIALHISIGIAQGVMPLIGYNYGAKNHKRVHEVCRLSFLILFIFSLIFLVIVQLFPGTIVRLFIDHAQTIEVGSVFMRCWSWCVIGMSLFNMYNSIFQAVGKWKTSLLLAVLRLSVIFSVLCVVLNALFGVTGLMWVQAITDTLSCLIAMAMYIRFKKSLAGELEAAAKPAAPPAAVNRVITISREFGSGGRTIGKEVAARLGIPCYDSELIEKIAAESGLAKEYVEQHSEYAAS
;
A
#
# COMPACT_ATOMS: atom_id res chain seq x y z
N PHE A 1 -9.38 -2.47 -16.41
CA PHE A 1 -9.77 -1.62 -15.27
C PHE A 1 -10.93 -0.65 -15.57
N THR A 2 -11.14 -0.23 -16.81
CA THR A 2 -12.14 0.79 -17.17
C THR A 2 -13.50 0.24 -17.61
N SER A 3 -13.55 -0.95 -18.22
CA SER A 3 -14.75 -1.49 -18.88
C SER A 3 -15.59 -2.44 -18.00
N MET A 4 -15.01 -2.99 -16.91
CA MET A 4 -15.70 -3.96 -16.06
C MET A 4 -16.61 -3.26 -15.03
N PRO A 5 -17.82 -3.76 -14.70
CA PRO A 5 -18.63 -3.24 -13.59
C PRO A 5 -17.83 -3.17 -12.28
N VAL A 6 -18.02 -2.09 -11.49
CA VAL A 6 -17.20 -1.81 -10.29
C VAL A 6 -17.23 -2.96 -9.30
N GLY A 7 -18.41 -3.53 -9.01
CA GLY A 7 -18.54 -4.67 -8.09
C GLY A 7 -17.71 -5.89 -8.53
N LYS A 8 -17.78 -6.21 -9.84
CA LYS A 8 -16.98 -7.30 -10.43
C LYS A 8 -15.48 -7.02 -10.37
N ALA A 9 -15.06 -5.78 -10.62
CA ALA A 9 -13.66 -5.37 -10.57
C ALA A 9 -13.11 -5.46 -9.14
N VAL A 10 -13.83 -4.94 -8.15
CA VAL A 10 -13.46 -5.01 -6.73
C VAL A 10 -13.38 -6.48 -6.28
N ALA A 11 -14.39 -7.30 -6.54
CA ALA A 11 -14.38 -8.71 -6.16
C ALA A 11 -13.21 -9.48 -6.82
N LYS A 12 -12.98 -9.29 -8.11
CA LYS A 12 -11.90 -9.95 -8.85
C LYS A 12 -10.51 -9.63 -8.30
N LEU A 13 -10.33 -8.43 -7.73
CA LEU A 13 -9.04 -7.99 -7.21
C LEU A 13 -8.90 -8.24 -5.70
N ALA A 14 -9.96 -8.02 -4.92
CA ALA A 14 -9.93 -8.18 -3.48
C ALA A 14 -9.97 -9.65 -3.03
N VAL A 15 -10.84 -10.48 -3.62
CA VAL A 15 -11.01 -11.87 -3.16
C VAL A 15 -9.71 -12.68 -3.19
N PRO A 16 -8.92 -12.72 -4.29
CA PRO A 16 -7.66 -13.46 -4.28
C PRO A 16 -6.65 -12.93 -3.27
N THR A 17 -6.67 -11.60 -3.02
CA THR A 17 -5.78 -10.98 -2.03
C THR A 17 -6.21 -11.34 -0.62
N VAL A 18 -7.50 -11.35 -0.30
CA VAL A 18 -8.02 -11.79 1.00
C VAL A 18 -7.70 -13.25 1.25
N VAL A 19 -7.91 -14.12 0.26
CA VAL A 19 -7.57 -15.55 0.38
C VAL A 19 -6.08 -15.73 0.69
N SER A 20 -5.19 -15.04 -0.02
CA SER A 20 -3.76 -15.11 0.27
C SER A 20 -3.41 -14.60 1.68
N GLN A 21 -4.08 -13.57 2.17
CA GLN A 21 -3.88 -13.06 3.54
C GLN A 21 -4.36 -14.06 4.60
N ILE A 22 -5.46 -14.77 4.34
CA ILE A 22 -5.91 -15.85 5.24
C ILE A 22 -4.87 -16.98 5.29
N ILE A 23 -4.30 -17.37 4.16
CA ILE A 23 -3.24 -18.38 4.12
C ILE A 23 -2.00 -17.91 4.89
N VAL A 24 -1.63 -16.63 4.81
CA VAL A 24 -0.53 -16.03 5.61
C VAL A 24 -0.78 -16.22 7.11
N ILE A 25 -2.01 -16.02 7.57
CA ILE A 25 -2.37 -16.24 8.97
C ILE A 25 -2.26 -17.74 9.33
N LEU A 26 -2.81 -18.60 8.48
CA LEU A 26 -2.83 -20.04 8.71
C LEU A 26 -1.42 -20.63 8.83
N TYR A 27 -0.50 -20.24 7.94
CA TYR A 27 0.87 -20.74 8.06
C TYR A 27 1.58 -20.18 9.30
N SER A 28 1.35 -18.90 9.64
CA SER A 28 1.95 -18.32 10.86
C SER A 28 1.45 -18.99 12.14
N LEU A 29 0.18 -19.42 12.17
CA LEU A 29 -0.36 -20.20 13.29
C LEU A 29 0.20 -21.61 13.30
N ALA A 30 0.35 -22.26 12.14
CA ALA A 30 0.91 -23.61 12.01
C ALA A 30 2.38 -23.63 12.43
N ASP A 31 3.18 -22.67 12.00
CA ASP A 31 4.59 -22.52 12.39
C ASP A 31 4.72 -22.40 13.91
N THR A 32 3.94 -21.51 14.54
CA THR A 32 3.90 -21.38 16.01
C THR A 32 3.46 -22.69 16.70
N PHE A 33 2.50 -23.41 16.12
CA PHE A 33 2.01 -24.67 16.64
C PHE A 33 3.09 -25.75 16.58
N PHE A 34 3.75 -25.95 15.45
CA PHE A 34 4.78 -26.98 15.30
C PHE A 34 6.00 -26.73 16.18
N ILE A 35 6.44 -25.48 16.30
CA ILE A 35 7.53 -25.11 17.21
C ILE A 35 7.11 -25.31 18.66
N GLY A 36 5.86 -25.02 19.01
CA GLY A 36 5.32 -25.32 20.33
C GLY A 36 5.33 -26.81 20.70
N GLN A 37 5.24 -27.72 19.72
CA GLN A 37 5.30 -29.16 19.92
C GLN A 37 6.73 -29.67 20.21
N ILE A 38 7.79 -28.89 19.96
CA ILE A 38 9.17 -29.23 20.33
C ILE A 38 9.29 -29.33 21.86
N GLY A 39 8.50 -28.52 22.60
CA GLY A 39 8.41 -28.58 24.05
C GLY A 39 9.58 -27.91 24.81
N ASP A 40 10.50 -27.23 24.11
CA ASP A 40 11.59 -26.46 24.71
C ASP A 40 11.21 -24.98 24.80
N PRO A 41 11.04 -24.43 26.03
CA PRO A 41 10.73 -23.02 26.23
C PRO A 41 11.76 -22.06 25.63
N ASN A 42 13.04 -22.43 25.56
CA ASN A 42 14.11 -21.59 25.04
C ASN A 42 13.97 -21.41 23.54
N GLN A 43 13.52 -22.41 22.79
CA GLN A 43 13.26 -22.32 21.35
C GLN A 43 12.05 -21.42 21.05
N ILE A 44 11.01 -21.47 21.90
CA ILE A 44 9.86 -20.57 21.78
C ILE A 44 10.26 -19.12 22.10
N ALA A 45 11.11 -18.93 23.13
CA ALA A 45 11.66 -17.62 23.46
C ALA A 45 12.53 -17.06 22.32
N ALA A 46 13.33 -17.90 21.65
CA ALA A 46 14.14 -17.52 20.49
C ALA A 46 13.31 -16.91 19.36
N LEU A 47 12.13 -17.46 19.05
CA LEU A 47 11.22 -16.88 18.06
C LEU A 47 10.75 -15.46 18.44
N SER A 48 10.44 -15.25 19.70
CA SER A 48 9.99 -13.94 20.19
C SER A 48 11.10 -12.89 20.07
N ILE A 49 12.35 -13.27 20.29
CA ILE A 49 13.53 -12.41 20.15
C ILE A 49 13.81 -12.10 18.68
N THR A 50 13.64 -13.09 17.79
CA THR A 50 13.94 -12.93 16.35
C THR A 50 12.84 -12.21 15.57
N PHE A 51 11.60 -12.19 16.08
CA PHE A 51 10.44 -11.60 15.39
C PHE A 51 10.63 -10.14 14.98
N PRO A 52 11.10 -9.20 15.84
CA PRO A 52 11.34 -7.81 15.43
C PRO A 52 12.37 -7.68 14.31
N ILE A 53 13.39 -8.54 14.31
CA ILE A 53 14.44 -8.54 13.28
C ILE A 53 13.87 -9.06 11.95
N TYR A 54 13.09 -10.14 12.00
CA TYR A 54 12.42 -10.68 10.80
C TYR A 54 11.45 -9.66 10.18
N THR A 55 10.75 -8.86 10.98
CA THR A 55 9.83 -7.83 10.45
C THR A 55 10.52 -6.76 9.60
N LEU A 56 11.85 -6.58 9.71
CA LEU A 56 12.62 -5.71 8.80
C LEU A 56 12.52 -6.16 7.34
N LEU A 57 12.50 -7.48 7.07
CA LEU A 57 12.33 -7.99 5.70
C LEU A 57 10.98 -7.57 5.12
N THR A 58 9.91 -7.66 5.94
CA THR A 58 8.58 -7.19 5.56
C THR A 58 8.55 -5.67 5.34
N ALA A 59 9.26 -4.91 6.18
CA ALA A 59 9.36 -3.46 6.01
C ALA A 59 10.07 -3.09 4.70
N VAL A 60 11.17 -3.77 4.35
CA VAL A 60 11.86 -3.59 3.06
C VAL A 60 10.95 -3.96 1.89
N ALA A 61 10.26 -5.09 1.98
CA ALA A 61 9.33 -5.51 0.94
C ALA A 61 8.18 -4.51 0.74
N ASN A 62 7.63 -3.95 1.82
CA ASN A 62 6.59 -2.92 1.75
C ASN A 62 7.13 -1.58 1.20
N LEU A 63 8.37 -1.19 1.57
CA LEU A 63 9.01 0.02 1.06
C LEU A 63 9.04 0.03 -0.47
N PHE A 64 9.52 -1.03 -1.07
CA PHE A 64 9.64 -1.13 -2.52
C PHE A 64 8.36 -1.65 -3.19
N GLY A 65 7.68 -2.62 -2.59
CA GLY A 65 6.52 -3.28 -3.19
C GLY A 65 5.28 -2.39 -3.23
N ILE A 66 4.89 -1.79 -2.11
CA ILE A 66 3.72 -0.89 -2.03
C ILE A 66 4.01 0.40 -2.79
N GLY A 67 5.24 0.94 -2.68
CA GLY A 67 5.66 2.11 -3.42
C GLY A 67 5.59 1.89 -4.93
N ALA A 68 6.15 0.78 -5.43
CA ALA A 68 6.08 0.41 -6.85
C ALA A 68 4.64 0.20 -7.33
N ASN A 69 3.82 -0.49 -6.52
CA ASN A 69 2.41 -0.71 -6.85
C ASN A 69 1.69 0.61 -7.15
N SER A 70 1.90 1.62 -6.31
CA SER A 70 1.32 2.96 -6.50
C SER A 70 1.84 3.66 -7.77
N VAL A 71 3.16 3.64 -8.00
CA VAL A 71 3.77 4.30 -9.17
C VAL A 71 3.33 3.61 -10.45
N ILE A 72 3.42 2.28 -10.52
CA ILE A 72 3.05 1.49 -11.71
C ILE A 72 1.58 1.68 -12.05
N ALA A 73 0.68 1.53 -11.07
CA ALA A 73 -0.75 1.66 -11.31
C ALA A 73 -1.13 3.05 -11.85
N ARG A 74 -0.57 4.13 -11.27
CA ARG A 74 -0.81 5.50 -11.75
C ARG A 74 -0.22 5.76 -13.13
N SER A 75 1.00 5.28 -13.38
CA SER A 75 1.67 5.43 -14.68
C SER A 75 0.91 4.70 -15.79
N LEU A 76 0.39 3.51 -15.51
CA LEU A 76 -0.50 2.80 -16.44
C LEU A 76 -1.79 3.57 -16.73
N GLY A 77 -2.38 4.21 -15.71
CA GLY A 77 -3.53 5.09 -15.90
C GLY A 77 -3.23 6.32 -16.77
N GLN A 78 -1.98 6.79 -16.76
CA GLN A 78 -1.48 7.90 -17.57
C GLN A 78 -0.98 7.46 -18.96
N ASN A 79 -1.03 6.17 -19.30
CA ASN A 79 -0.42 5.56 -20.48
C ASN A 79 1.13 5.72 -20.53
N ASP A 80 1.80 5.91 -19.38
CA ASP A 80 3.24 6.03 -19.26
C ASP A 80 3.85 4.65 -18.91
N GLU A 81 3.92 3.78 -19.91
CA GLU A 81 4.52 2.44 -19.75
C GLU A 81 6.01 2.49 -19.40
N THR A 82 6.71 3.52 -19.84
CA THR A 82 8.16 3.66 -19.60
C THR A 82 8.43 3.84 -18.11
N THR A 83 7.71 4.74 -17.44
CA THR A 83 7.82 4.92 -15.99
C THR A 83 7.40 3.65 -15.25
N ALA A 84 6.37 2.93 -15.70
CA ALA A 84 5.95 1.67 -15.10
C ALA A 84 7.05 0.59 -15.20
N LYS A 85 7.71 0.43 -16.36
CA LYS A 85 8.84 -0.47 -16.56
C LYS A 85 10.03 -0.11 -15.66
N LYS A 86 10.39 1.16 -15.60
CA LYS A 86 11.46 1.66 -14.72
C LYS A 86 11.16 1.41 -13.24
N ALA A 87 9.94 1.68 -12.78
CA ALA A 87 9.53 1.44 -11.40
C ALA A 87 9.58 -0.05 -11.02
N SER A 88 9.17 -0.93 -11.94
CA SER A 88 9.24 -2.39 -11.75
C SER A 88 10.69 -2.85 -11.55
N ALA A 89 11.60 -2.49 -12.47
CA ALA A 89 13.01 -2.88 -12.40
C ALA A 89 13.72 -2.26 -11.18
N PHE A 90 13.54 -0.95 -10.94
CA PHE A 90 14.12 -0.25 -9.80
C PHE A 90 13.72 -0.91 -8.48
N SER A 91 12.43 -1.13 -8.26
CA SER A 91 11.94 -1.65 -6.98
C SER A 91 12.44 -3.05 -6.68
N PHE A 92 12.53 -3.92 -7.69
CA PHE A 92 13.08 -5.25 -7.53
C PHE A 92 14.57 -5.18 -7.16
N TRP A 93 15.40 -4.56 -7.97
CA TRP A 93 16.85 -4.55 -7.75
C TRP A 93 17.27 -3.75 -6.52
N ALA A 94 16.61 -2.63 -6.24
CA ALA A 94 16.89 -1.84 -5.05
C ALA A 94 16.50 -2.59 -3.77
N SER A 95 15.39 -3.35 -3.78
CA SER A 95 15.01 -4.18 -2.63
C SER A 95 16.00 -5.32 -2.40
N ILE A 96 16.49 -5.99 -3.45
CA ILE A 96 17.51 -7.03 -3.36
C ILE A 96 18.82 -6.45 -2.81
N ALA A 97 19.28 -5.30 -3.35
CA ALA A 97 20.50 -4.66 -2.89
C ALA A 97 20.44 -4.26 -1.41
N LEU A 98 19.32 -3.64 -0.98
CA LEU A 98 19.15 -3.28 0.42
C LEU A 98 19.08 -4.53 1.32
N THR A 99 18.38 -5.58 0.90
CA THR A 99 18.29 -6.82 1.66
C THR A 99 19.65 -7.50 1.77
N ALA A 100 20.44 -7.54 0.69
CA ALA A 100 21.80 -8.09 0.71
C ALA A 100 22.70 -7.34 1.72
N VAL A 101 22.63 -6.01 1.73
CA VAL A 101 23.38 -5.18 2.70
C VAL A 101 22.94 -5.50 4.13
N LEU A 102 21.63 -5.57 4.39
CA LEU A 102 21.09 -5.90 5.72
C LEU A 102 21.48 -7.32 6.15
N SER A 103 21.46 -8.31 5.23
CA SER A 103 21.88 -9.68 5.50
C SER A 103 23.36 -9.77 5.86
N VAL A 104 24.22 -9.04 5.15
CA VAL A 104 25.66 -8.98 5.48
C VAL A 104 25.87 -8.28 6.83
N LEU A 105 25.21 -7.16 7.09
CA LEU A 105 25.30 -6.47 8.38
C LEU A 105 24.83 -7.37 9.53
N LEU A 106 23.71 -8.07 9.34
CA LEU A 106 23.22 -9.00 10.36
C LEU A 106 24.21 -10.16 10.56
N ALA A 107 24.77 -10.74 9.50
CA ALA A 107 25.73 -11.82 9.61
C ALA A 107 27.00 -11.40 10.38
N VAL A 108 27.49 -10.17 10.13
CA VAL A 108 28.70 -9.64 10.81
C VAL A 108 28.42 -9.27 12.26
N PHE A 109 27.25 -8.68 12.54
CA PHE A 109 26.88 -8.18 13.87
C PHE A 109 25.82 -9.04 14.56
N MET A 110 25.68 -10.31 14.19
CA MET A 110 24.64 -11.21 14.69
C MET A 110 24.57 -11.23 16.21
N GLN A 111 25.68 -11.57 16.86
CA GLN A 111 25.74 -11.73 18.32
C GLN A 111 25.42 -10.43 19.07
N PRO A 112 26.05 -9.26 18.80
CA PRO A 112 25.69 -8.03 19.51
C PRO A 112 24.24 -7.58 19.25
N ILE A 113 23.69 -7.83 18.08
CA ILE A 113 22.28 -7.54 17.79
C ILE A 113 21.36 -8.42 18.62
N LEU A 114 21.61 -9.73 18.66
CA LEU A 114 20.80 -10.67 19.43
C LEU A 114 20.83 -10.38 20.94
N LEU A 115 22.01 -10.09 21.48
CA LEU A 115 22.14 -9.68 22.88
C LEU A 115 21.38 -8.38 23.18
N PHE A 116 21.41 -7.40 22.26
CA PHE A 116 20.62 -6.17 22.39
C PHE A 116 19.11 -6.44 22.41
N PHE A 117 18.64 -7.45 21.66
CA PHE A 117 17.23 -7.86 21.65
C PHE A 117 16.86 -8.82 22.80
N GLY A 118 17.79 -9.11 23.71
CA GLY A 118 17.53 -9.87 24.94
C GLY A 118 17.80 -11.37 24.84
N ALA A 119 18.62 -11.81 23.86
CA ALA A 119 19.11 -13.18 23.84
C ALA A 119 20.09 -13.42 25.04
N ASP A 120 19.98 -14.56 25.67
CA ASP A 120 20.84 -15.04 26.75
C ASP A 120 21.65 -16.26 26.30
N GLU A 121 22.43 -16.85 27.22
CA GLU A 121 23.25 -18.04 26.96
C GLU A 121 22.43 -19.22 26.45
N PHE A 122 21.15 -19.34 26.86
CA PHE A 122 20.29 -20.47 26.52
C PHE A 122 19.59 -20.29 25.16
N THR A 123 19.31 -19.05 24.78
CA THR A 123 18.55 -18.73 23.57
C THR A 123 19.44 -18.31 22.41
N LEU A 124 20.70 -17.88 22.67
CA LEU A 124 21.60 -17.32 21.66
C LEU A 124 21.88 -18.27 20.49
N GLY A 125 22.07 -19.55 20.76
CA GLY A 125 22.28 -20.56 19.72
C GLY A 125 21.07 -20.68 18.80
N PHE A 126 19.89 -20.88 19.36
CA PHE A 126 18.64 -21.03 18.61
C PHE A 126 18.27 -19.77 17.82
N THR A 127 18.48 -18.59 18.40
CA THR A 127 18.24 -17.31 17.71
C THR A 127 19.19 -17.09 16.54
N THR A 128 20.47 -17.47 16.72
CA THR A 128 21.49 -17.38 15.67
C THR A 128 21.15 -18.29 14.50
N ASP A 129 20.85 -19.57 14.77
CA ASP A 129 20.49 -20.55 13.73
C ASP A 129 19.23 -20.15 12.98
N TYR A 130 18.20 -19.70 13.71
CA TYR A 130 16.95 -19.24 13.08
C TYR A 130 17.18 -18.06 12.14
N LEU A 131 17.85 -17.00 12.62
CA LEU A 131 18.08 -15.80 11.79
C LEU A 131 19.08 -16.04 10.66
N PHE A 132 20.04 -16.94 10.83
CA PHE A 132 20.94 -17.31 9.75
C PHE A 132 20.15 -17.86 8.55
N TRP A 133 19.25 -18.80 8.77
CA TRP A 133 18.47 -19.40 7.68
C TRP A 133 17.37 -18.47 7.15
N VAL A 134 16.63 -17.81 8.03
CA VAL A 134 15.46 -17.01 7.62
C VAL A 134 15.86 -15.64 7.07
N PHE A 135 16.87 -15.00 7.66
CA PHE A 135 17.26 -13.64 7.28
C PHE A 135 18.50 -13.58 6.40
N VAL A 136 19.61 -14.21 6.84
CA VAL A 136 20.89 -14.11 6.08
C VAL A 136 20.77 -14.84 4.75
N ILE A 137 20.32 -16.08 4.74
CA ILE A 137 20.14 -16.87 3.50
C ILE A 137 18.78 -16.59 2.87
N GLY A 138 17.72 -16.63 3.67
CA GLY A 138 16.34 -16.52 3.22
C GLY A 138 15.84 -15.09 2.99
N GLY A 139 16.57 -14.06 3.37
CA GLY A 139 16.13 -12.68 3.27
C GLY A 139 15.87 -12.25 1.83
N ILE A 140 16.79 -12.57 0.92
CA ILE A 140 16.64 -12.24 -0.51
C ILE A 140 15.42 -12.94 -1.12
N PRO A 141 15.24 -14.27 -1.02
CA PRO A 141 14.03 -14.94 -1.51
C PRO A 141 12.74 -14.38 -0.92
N THR A 142 12.72 -14.10 0.39
CA THR A 142 11.56 -13.54 1.10
C THR A 142 11.17 -12.18 0.51
N VAL A 143 12.11 -11.23 0.47
CA VAL A 143 11.83 -9.89 -0.04
C VAL A 143 11.52 -9.92 -1.53
N ALA A 144 12.24 -10.70 -2.33
CA ALA A 144 11.96 -10.88 -3.75
C ALA A 144 10.54 -11.39 -3.98
N GLY A 145 10.12 -12.45 -3.29
CA GLY A 145 8.77 -13.02 -3.41
C GLY A 145 7.69 -11.99 -3.06
N LEU A 146 7.83 -11.28 -1.94
CA LEU A 146 6.88 -10.26 -1.52
C LEU A 146 6.80 -9.06 -2.49
N VAL A 147 7.96 -8.55 -2.94
CA VAL A 147 8.03 -7.43 -3.91
C VAL A 147 7.41 -7.85 -5.24
N LEU A 148 7.76 -9.04 -5.77
CA LEU A 148 7.19 -9.58 -6.99
C LEU A 148 5.67 -9.76 -6.88
N GLY A 149 5.17 -10.21 -5.73
CA GLY A 149 3.74 -10.27 -5.43
C GLY A 149 3.06 -8.89 -5.55
N HIS A 150 3.68 -7.83 -5.02
CA HIS A 150 3.18 -6.47 -5.19
C HIS A 150 3.24 -5.97 -6.64
N LEU A 151 4.33 -6.28 -7.37
CA LEU A 151 4.48 -5.91 -8.79
C LEU A 151 3.42 -6.59 -9.66
N VAL A 152 3.21 -7.90 -9.49
CA VAL A 152 2.17 -8.65 -10.23
C VAL A 152 0.77 -8.12 -9.91
N ARG A 153 0.52 -7.75 -8.65
CA ARG A 153 -0.75 -7.13 -8.23
C ARG A 153 -0.96 -5.76 -8.87
N SER A 154 0.10 -4.95 -9.05
CA SER A 154 0.01 -3.59 -9.60
C SER A 154 -0.54 -3.52 -11.02
N VAL A 155 -0.38 -4.59 -11.80
CA VAL A 155 -0.94 -4.71 -13.16
C VAL A 155 -2.29 -5.44 -13.19
N GLY A 156 -2.92 -5.63 -12.02
CA GLY A 156 -4.24 -6.24 -11.89
C GLY A 156 -4.26 -7.78 -11.89
N LYS A 157 -3.10 -8.42 -11.85
CA LYS A 157 -2.95 -9.88 -11.79
C LYS A 157 -2.97 -10.40 -10.34
N THR A 158 -4.02 -10.00 -9.60
CA THR A 158 -4.15 -10.31 -8.17
C THR A 158 -4.35 -11.80 -7.88
N LYS A 159 -4.94 -12.55 -8.84
CA LYS A 159 -5.07 -14.00 -8.73
C LYS A 159 -3.70 -14.67 -8.74
N GLU A 160 -2.85 -14.32 -9.70
CA GLU A 160 -1.49 -14.83 -9.81
C GLU A 160 -0.63 -14.41 -8.60
N ALA A 161 -0.79 -13.16 -8.13
CA ALA A 161 -0.13 -12.69 -6.92
C ALA A 161 -0.60 -13.47 -5.68
N GLY A 162 -1.90 -13.72 -5.55
CA GLY A 162 -2.48 -14.51 -4.46
C GLY A 162 -1.99 -15.96 -4.48
N ILE A 163 -1.95 -16.60 -5.64
CA ILE A 163 -1.45 -17.99 -5.79
C ILE A 163 0.01 -18.08 -5.35
N GLY A 164 0.87 -17.13 -5.73
CA GLY A 164 2.29 -17.16 -5.35
C GLY A 164 2.50 -17.10 -3.84
N LEU A 165 1.78 -16.22 -3.14
CA LEU A 165 1.84 -16.15 -1.68
C LEU A 165 1.22 -17.39 -1.01
N THR A 166 0.12 -17.92 -1.57
CA THR A 166 -0.53 -19.15 -1.10
C THR A 166 0.40 -20.36 -1.22
N ILE A 167 1.10 -20.51 -2.34
CA ILE A 167 2.08 -21.60 -2.54
C ILE A 167 3.15 -21.53 -1.45
N GLY A 168 3.73 -20.36 -1.18
CA GLY A 168 4.69 -20.18 -0.10
C GLY A 168 4.13 -20.63 1.26
N GLY A 169 2.94 -20.14 1.63
CA GLY A 169 2.32 -20.50 2.91
C GLY A 169 1.98 -21.99 3.04
N VAL A 170 1.41 -22.59 2.00
CA VAL A 170 1.09 -24.04 1.99
C VAL A 170 2.36 -24.88 2.05
N MET A 171 3.40 -24.52 1.31
CA MET A 171 4.67 -25.23 1.35
C MET A 171 5.34 -25.14 2.72
N ASN A 172 5.23 -23.98 3.39
CA ASN A 172 5.73 -23.84 4.76
C ASN A 172 5.02 -24.82 5.72
N ILE A 173 3.68 -24.88 5.72
CA ILE A 173 2.91 -25.82 6.56
C ILE A 173 3.31 -27.29 6.32
N ILE A 174 3.66 -27.64 5.07
CA ILE A 174 4.08 -29.02 4.72
C ILE A 174 5.52 -29.28 5.15
N LEU A 175 6.41 -28.30 4.97
CA LEU A 175 7.84 -28.47 5.22
C LEU A 175 8.20 -28.38 6.71
N ASP A 176 7.45 -27.58 7.50
CA ASP A 176 7.70 -27.45 8.94
C ASP A 176 7.80 -28.80 9.67
N PRO A 177 6.76 -29.68 9.64
CA PRO A 177 6.84 -30.96 10.33
C PRO A 177 7.95 -31.87 9.77
N VAL A 178 8.30 -31.74 8.50
CA VAL A 178 9.37 -32.54 7.88
C VAL A 178 10.72 -32.12 8.44
N PHE A 179 11.04 -30.83 8.46
CA PHE A 179 12.34 -30.37 8.95
C PHE A 179 12.44 -30.39 10.49
N ILE A 180 11.33 -30.10 11.18
CA ILE A 180 11.32 -30.09 12.66
C ILE A 180 11.40 -31.53 13.21
N PHE A 181 10.51 -32.42 12.75
CA PHE A 181 10.34 -33.74 13.40
C PHE A 181 11.01 -34.91 12.65
N VAL A 182 11.04 -34.88 11.29
CA VAL A 182 11.66 -35.99 10.53
C VAL A 182 13.17 -35.82 10.43
N PHE A 183 13.64 -34.59 10.19
CA PHE A 183 15.07 -34.28 10.16
C PHE A 183 15.62 -33.84 11.52
N GLU A 184 14.77 -33.73 12.55
CA GLU A 184 15.16 -33.39 13.94
C GLU A 184 16.00 -32.11 14.03
N MET A 185 15.63 -31.08 13.22
CA MET A 185 16.37 -29.82 13.17
C MET A 185 15.83 -28.77 14.13
N ASP A 186 14.82 -29.09 14.94
CA ASP A 186 14.22 -28.19 15.92
C ASP A 186 13.79 -26.84 15.32
N VAL A 187 14.07 -25.72 16.01
CA VAL A 187 13.73 -24.36 15.53
C VAL A 187 14.48 -23.99 14.24
N ALA A 188 15.68 -24.53 14.01
CA ALA A 188 16.39 -24.34 12.74
C ALA A 188 15.65 -25.00 11.56
N GLY A 189 14.93 -26.11 11.83
CA GLY A 189 14.08 -26.77 10.85
C GLY A 189 12.93 -25.87 10.36
N ALA A 190 12.25 -25.19 11.29
CA ALA A 190 11.24 -24.20 10.92
C ALA A 190 11.83 -23.04 10.09
N ALA A 191 13.03 -22.58 10.43
CA ALA A 191 13.73 -21.55 9.66
C ALA A 191 14.06 -21.99 8.23
N VAL A 192 14.55 -23.22 8.06
CA VAL A 192 14.84 -23.82 6.73
C VAL A 192 13.55 -24.00 5.92
N ALA A 193 12.48 -24.49 6.55
CA ALA A 193 11.17 -24.65 5.92
C ALA A 193 10.63 -23.31 5.41
N THR A 194 10.72 -22.26 6.23
CA THR A 194 10.33 -20.89 5.85
C THR A 194 11.17 -20.36 4.69
N MET A 195 12.48 -20.53 4.74
CA MET A 195 13.39 -20.12 3.68
C MET A 195 13.06 -20.82 2.35
N LEU A 196 12.91 -22.15 2.35
CA LEU A 196 12.59 -22.92 1.16
C LEU A 196 11.22 -22.58 0.59
N SER A 197 10.23 -22.36 1.43
CA SER A 197 8.89 -21.93 1.03
C SER A 197 8.91 -20.58 0.32
N ASN A 198 9.73 -19.64 0.80
CA ASN A 198 9.92 -18.35 0.16
C ASN A 198 10.69 -18.47 -1.17
N VAL A 199 11.67 -19.38 -1.27
CA VAL A 199 12.34 -19.69 -2.54
C VAL A 199 11.33 -20.23 -3.58
N ILE A 200 10.47 -21.16 -3.18
CA ILE A 200 9.44 -21.72 -4.06
C ILE A 200 8.47 -20.64 -4.53
N SER A 201 8.02 -19.78 -3.62
CA SER A 201 7.17 -18.62 -3.94
C SER A 201 7.86 -17.67 -4.92
N MET A 202 9.12 -17.34 -4.69
CA MET A 202 9.92 -16.49 -5.57
C MET A 202 10.06 -17.12 -6.98
N LEU A 203 10.38 -18.41 -7.08
CA LEU A 203 10.49 -19.12 -8.35
C LEU A 203 9.16 -19.11 -9.12
N TYR A 204 8.04 -19.32 -8.42
CA TYR A 204 6.72 -19.18 -9.04
C TYR A 204 6.53 -17.78 -9.66
N PHE A 205 6.89 -16.73 -8.96
CA PHE A 205 6.77 -15.36 -9.48
C PHE A 205 7.67 -15.12 -10.70
N PHE A 206 8.87 -15.69 -10.77
CA PHE A 206 9.70 -15.63 -11.98
C PHE A 206 9.02 -16.32 -13.18
N VAL A 207 8.37 -17.47 -12.95
CA VAL A 207 7.58 -18.14 -14.00
C VAL A 207 6.40 -17.27 -14.45
N VAL A 208 5.69 -16.64 -13.50
CA VAL A 208 4.59 -15.70 -13.82
C VAL A 208 5.09 -14.52 -14.65
N LEU A 209 6.21 -13.90 -14.26
CA LEU A 209 6.80 -12.79 -15.01
C LEU A 209 7.25 -13.20 -16.41
N ALA A 210 7.84 -14.40 -16.55
CA ALA A 210 8.22 -14.94 -17.87
C ALA A 210 6.99 -15.09 -18.78
N LYS A 211 5.88 -15.61 -18.25
CA LYS A 211 4.60 -15.70 -18.98
C LYS A 211 4.00 -14.34 -19.34
N LEU A 212 4.14 -13.37 -18.44
CA LEU A 212 3.60 -12.01 -18.63
C LEU A 212 4.51 -11.12 -19.49
N ARG A 213 5.73 -11.53 -19.82
CA ARG A 213 6.73 -10.70 -20.50
C ARG A 213 6.25 -10.02 -21.79
N LYS A 214 5.36 -10.68 -22.56
CA LYS A 214 4.83 -10.16 -23.82
C LYS A 214 3.55 -9.32 -23.64
N SER A 215 2.87 -9.45 -22.52
CA SER A 215 1.52 -8.87 -22.29
C SER A 215 1.48 -7.85 -21.14
N SER A 216 2.61 -7.60 -20.48
CA SER A 216 2.68 -6.69 -19.32
C SER A 216 3.88 -5.77 -19.41
N VAL A 217 3.78 -4.63 -18.74
CA VAL A 217 4.87 -3.66 -18.56
C VAL A 217 5.91 -4.10 -17.51
N LEU A 218 5.63 -5.19 -16.77
CA LEU A 218 6.55 -5.67 -15.73
C LEU A 218 7.85 -6.19 -16.34
N THR A 219 8.98 -5.69 -15.87
CA THR A 219 10.30 -6.12 -16.32
C THR A 219 11.32 -6.01 -15.19
N LEU A 220 12.25 -6.96 -15.14
CA LEU A 220 13.40 -6.95 -14.24
C LEU A 220 14.71 -6.64 -14.98
N ALA A 221 14.64 -6.27 -16.27
CA ALA A 221 15.83 -6.00 -17.05
C ALA A 221 16.60 -4.79 -16.50
N LEU A 222 17.88 -4.97 -16.20
CA LEU A 222 18.76 -3.95 -15.58
C LEU A 222 18.79 -2.64 -16.36
N ARG A 223 18.61 -2.69 -17.69
CA ARG A 223 18.55 -1.48 -18.55
C ARG A 223 17.43 -0.51 -18.18
N TYR A 224 16.41 -0.97 -17.47
CA TYR A 224 15.29 -0.14 -17.02
C TYR A 224 15.45 0.35 -15.57
N VAL A 225 16.50 -0.08 -14.86
CA VAL A 225 16.80 0.47 -13.53
C VAL A 225 17.12 1.95 -13.67
N SER A 226 16.35 2.78 -13.00
CA SER A 226 16.47 4.24 -13.10
C SER A 226 16.35 4.89 -11.73
N LEU A 227 17.26 5.80 -11.45
CA LEU A 227 17.26 6.65 -10.25
C LEU A 227 16.54 7.98 -10.47
N GLU A 228 15.84 8.13 -11.60
CA GLU A 228 15.03 9.33 -11.85
C GLU A 228 14.10 9.62 -10.67
N LYS A 229 14.01 10.89 -10.29
CA LYS A 229 13.20 11.34 -9.15
C LYS A 229 11.74 10.83 -9.22
N LYS A 230 11.16 10.81 -10.42
CA LYS A 230 9.79 10.31 -10.64
C LYS A 230 9.64 8.82 -10.28
N VAL A 231 10.69 8.02 -10.48
CA VAL A 231 10.72 6.57 -10.22
C VAL A 231 11.18 6.30 -8.78
N ALA A 232 12.42 6.67 -8.45
CA ALA A 232 13.02 6.33 -7.18
C ALA A 232 12.32 7.02 -6.01
N TRP A 233 12.21 8.37 -6.05
CA TRP A 233 11.51 9.10 -5.00
C TRP A 233 10.02 8.80 -4.97
N GLY A 234 9.38 8.64 -6.15
CA GLY A 234 7.99 8.24 -6.25
C GLY A 234 7.69 6.91 -5.56
N THR A 235 8.59 5.93 -5.67
CA THR A 235 8.48 4.62 -5.01
C THR A 235 8.80 4.71 -3.53
N LEU A 236 9.96 5.26 -3.17
CA LEU A 236 10.41 5.32 -1.78
C LEU A 236 9.48 6.16 -0.90
N SER A 237 9.03 7.31 -1.40
CA SER A 237 8.15 8.18 -0.61
C SER A 237 6.81 7.53 -0.26
N VAL A 238 6.21 6.79 -1.18
CA VAL A 238 4.93 6.09 -0.93
C VAL A 238 5.14 4.80 -0.12
N GLY A 239 6.25 4.11 -0.32
CA GLY A 239 6.55 2.88 0.42
C GLY A 239 7.02 3.14 1.85
N PHE A 240 7.66 4.29 2.12
CA PHE A 240 8.18 4.62 3.45
C PHE A 240 7.12 4.60 4.56
N PRO A 241 5.93 5.20 4.41
CA PRO A 241 4.85 5.07 5.39
C PRO A 241 4.45 3.62 5.68
N ALA A 242 4.42 2.78 4.65
CA ALA A 242 4.06 1.37 4.80
C ALA A 242 5.16 0.57 5.52
N ALA A 243 6.42 0.84 5.22
CA ALA A 243 7.56 0.22 5.88
C ALA A 243 7.63 0.60 7.37
N ILE A 244 7.54 1.89 7.68
CA ILE A 244 7.62 2.36 9.07
C ILE A 244 6.42 1.88 9.90
N SER A 245 5.24 1.71 9.29
CA SER A 245 4.06 1.18 9.99
C SER A 245 4.31 -0.20 10.59
N VAL A 246 5.03 -1.08 9.88
CA VAL A 246 5.35 -2.43 10.37
C VAL A 246 6.21 -2.36 11.63
N LEU A 247 7.20 -1.48 11.65
CA LEU A 247 8.09 -1.29 12.80
C LEU A 247 7.34 -0.65 13.99
N LEU A 248 6.52 0.35 13.73
CA LEU A 248 5.73 1.03 14.78
C LEU A 248 4.71 0.10 15.43
N VAL A 249 4.12 -0.85 14.70
CA VAL A 249 3.22 -1.87 15.27
C VAL A 249 3.96 -2.70 16.32
N SER A 250 5.19 -3.13 16.04
CA SER A 250 5.98 -3.91 16.99
C SER A 250 6.28 -3.13 18.29
N ILE A 251 6.62 -1.85 18.16
CA ILE A 251 6.86 -0.96 19.30
C ILE A 251 5.57 -0.77 20.13
N SER A 252 4.43 -0.60 19.44
CA SER A 252 3.13 -0.44 20.12
C SER A 252 2.74 -1.66 20.94
N ILE A 253 2.94 -2.86 20.37
CA ILE A 253 2.68 -4.14 21.06
C ILE A 253 3.59 -4.28 22.29
N MET A 254 4.87 -3.95 22.13
CA MET A 254 5.85 -4.03 23.23
C MET A 254 5.48 -3.07 24.37
N LEU A 255 5.08 -1.84 24.06
CA LEU A 255 4.65 -0.86 25.06
C LEU A 255 3.43 -1.35 25.85
N LEU A 256 2.39 -1.83 25.15
CA LEU A 256 1.16 -2.29 25.80
C LEU A 256 1.44 -3.52 26.66
N ASN A 257 2.21 -4.48 26.16
CA ASN A 257 2.59 -5.66 26.93
C ASN A 257 3.41 -5.30 28.19
N GLY A 258 4.35 -4.37 28.08
CA GLY A 258 5.13 -3.89 29.22
C GLY A 258 4.26 -3.27 30.31
N LEU A 259 3.26 -2.48 29.91
CA LEU A 259 2.30 -1.90 30.87
C LEU A 259 1.38 -2.96 31.49
N LEU A 260 0.91 -3.95 30.73
CA LEU A 260 0.10 -5.05 31.27
C LEU A 260 0.88 -5.88 32.30
N LEU A 261 2.15 -6.18 32.01
CA LEU A 261 3.02 -6.94 32.91
C LEU A 261 3.34 -6.20 34.22
N SER A 262 3.22 -4.87 34.27
CA SER A 262 3.45 -4.09 35.47
C SER A 262 2.29 -4.12 36.49
N HIS A 263 1.14 -4.70 36.14
CA HIS A 263 -0.02 -4.85 37.03
C HIS A 263 -0.02 -6.18 37.78
N GLU A 264 -0.84 -6.26 38.84
CA GLU A 264 -1.14 -7.53 39.50
C GLU A 264 -1.72 -8.53 38.49
N ASN A 265 -1.26 -9.78 38.55
CA ASN A 265 -1.59 -10.81 37.55
C ASN A 265 -1.18 -10.47 36.09
N GLY A 266 -0.09 -9.68 35.91
CA GLY A 266 0.39 -9.24 34.61
C GLY A 266 0.60 -10.38 33.62
N ASN A 267 1.01 -11.55 34.03
CA ASN A 267 1.14 -12.73 33.18
C ASN A 267 -0.20 -13.17 32.59
N ILE A 268 -1.29 -13.16 33.38
CA ILE A 268 -2.64 -13.51 32.93
C ILE A 268 -3.16 -12.43 31.95
N LEU A 269 -2.92 -11.15 32.27
CA LEU A 269 -3.28 -10.03 31.42
C LEU A 269 -2.56 -10.06 30.07
N SER A 270 -1.26 -10.33 30.09
CA SER A 270 -0.45 -10.47 28.89
C SER A 270 -0.88 -11.68 28.05
N ALA A 271 -1.19 -12.81 28.67
CA ALA A 271 -1.72 -13.98 27.98
C ALA A 271 -3.10 -13.69 27.34
N ALA A 272 -3.99 -13.04 28.07
CA ALA A 272 -5.31 -12.60 27.56
C ALA A 272 -5.19 -11.63 26.37
N TYR A 273 -4.27 -10.68 26.45
CA TYR A 273 -3.95 -9.78 25.35
C TYR A 273 -3.36 -10.53 24.15
N GLY A 274 -2.46 -11.49 24.40
CA GLY A 274 -1.86 -12.31 23.34
C GLY A 274 -2.91 -13.04 22.51
N VAL A 275 -3.91 -13.68 23.17
CA VAL A 275 -5.04 -14.32 22.48
C VAL A 275 -5.87 -13.30 21.71
N THR A 276 -6.20 -12.17 22.33
CA THR A 276 -6.98 -11.09 21.70
C THR A 276 -6.26 -10.56 20.47
N SER A 277 -4.95 -10.34 20.56
CA SER A 277 -4.12 -9.87 19.44
C SER A 277 -4.09 -10.87 18.28
N LYS A 278 -3.96 -12.19 18.56
CA LYS A 278 -4.03 -13.23 17.51
C LYS A 278 -5.38 -13.23 16.79
N CYS A 279 -6.49 -13.12 17.53
CA CYS A 279 -7.82 -12.97 16.93
C CYS A 279 -7.90 -11.69 16.07
N GLY A 280 -7.34 -10.59 16.57
CA GLY A 280 -7.27 -9.31 15.87
C GLY A 280 -6.46 -9.35 14.57
N THR A 281 -5.43 -10.16 14.53
CA THR A 281 -4.61 -10.37 13.33
C THR A 281 -5.46 -10.89 12.17
N ILE A 282 -6.47 -11.72 12.43
CA ILE A 282 -7.40 -12.21 11.40
C ILE A 282 -8.17 -11.03 10.77
N ALA A 283 -8.77 -10.18 11.61
CA ALA A 283 -9.51 -9.01 11.12
C ALA A 283 -8.61 -8.02 10.37
N LEU A 284 -7.38 -7.80 10.87
CA LEU A 284 -6.39 -6.94 10.26
C LEU A 284 -6.01 -7.42 8.86
N HIS A 285 -5.65 -8.68 8.69
CA HIS A 285 -5.23 -9.23 7.41
C HIS A 285 -6.35 -9.26 6.38
N ILE A 286 -7.59 -9.56 6.77
CA ILE A 286 -8.74 -9.48 5.86
C ILE A 286 -8.93 -8.02 5.39
N SER A 287 -8.85 -7.06 6.31
CA SER A 287 -8.95 -5.62 5.97
C SER A 287 -7.83 -5.17 5.03
N ILE A 288 -6.59 -5.58 5.30
CA ILE A 288 -5.43 -5.34 4.44
C ILE A 288 -5.63 -5.99 3.08
N GLY A 289 -6.14 -7.22 3.04
CA GLY A 289 -6.41 -7.95 1.80
C GLY A 289 -7.38 -7.20 0.88
N ILE A 290 -8.46 -6.66 1.42
CA ILE A 290 -9.42 -5.85 0.66
C ILE A 290 -8.77 -4.54 0.21
N ALA A 291 -8.15 -3.79 1.12
CA ALA A 291 -7.57 -2.48 0.84
C ALA A 291 -6.42 -2.54 -0.18
N GLN A 292 -5.49 -3.47 -0.02
CA GLN A 292 -4.38 -3.68 -0.97
C GLN A 292 -4.85 -4.30 -2.29
N GLY A 293 -5.89 -5.14 -2.27
CA GLY A 293 -6.47 -5.71 -3.49
C GLY A 293 -7.03 -4.65 -4.42
N VAL A 294 -7.72 -3.64 -3.89
CA VAL A 294 -8.30 -2.54 -4.69
C VAL A 294 -7.33 -1.40 -4.98
N MET A 295 -6.19 -1.33 -4.31
CA MET A 295 -5.20 -0.26 -4.44
C MET A 295 -4.77 -0.01 -5.90
N PRO A 296 -4.43 -1.03 -6.73
CA PRO A 296 -4.07 -0.81 -8.14
C PRO A 296 -5.22 -0.23 -8.96
N LEU A 297 -6.47 -0.63 -8.66
CA LEU A 297 -7.66 -0.13 -9.35
C LEU A 297 -7.87 1.37 -9.07
N ILE A 298 -7.67 1.79 -7.82
CA ILE A 298 -7.74 3.19 -7.42
C ILE A 298 -6.62 3.99 -8.09
N GLY A 299 -5.37 3.51 -8.01
CA GLY A 299 -4.20 4.17 -8.59
C GLY A 299 -4.32 4.35 -10.10
N TYR A 300 -4.74 3.31 -10.82
CA TYR A 300 -4.97 3.36 -12.25
C TYR A 300 -6.03 4.38 -12.64
N ASN A 301 -7.23 4.32 -12.04
CA ASN A 301 -8.32 5.24 -12.37
C ASN A 301 -7.99 6.69 -11.96
N TYR A 302 -7.23 6.89 -10.87
CA TYR A 302 -6.73 8.21 -10.49
C TYR A 302 -5.74 8.74 -11.52
N GLY A 303 -4.77 7.92 -11.98
CA GLY A 303 -3.84 8.27 -13.05
C GLY A 303 -4.55 8.60 -14.36
N ALA A 304 -5.60 7.86 -14.70
CA ALA A 304 -6.46 8.10 -15.88
C ALA A 304 -7.45 9.26 -15.71
N LYS A 305 -7.40 10.00 -14.59
CA LYS A 305 -8.33 11.11 -14.25
C LYS A 305 -9.81 10.70 -14.21
N ASN A 306 -10.11 9.40 -14.05
CA ASN A 306 -11.47 8.87 -13.92
C ASN A 306 -11.93 8.92 -12.46
N HIS A 307 -12.13 10.12 -11.93
CA HIS A 307 -12.45 10.35 -10.52
C HIS A 307 -13.81 9.79 -10.10
N LYS A 308 -14.78 9.73 -11.03
CA LYS A 308 -16.09 9.09 -10.77
C LYS A 308 -15.89 7.62 -10.38
N ARG A 309 -15.08 6.90 -11.17
CA ARG A 309 -14.81 5.48 -10.92
C ARG A 309 -13.97 5.26 -9.66
N VAL A 310 -13.01 6.14 -9.37
CA VAL A 310 -12.30 6.13 -8.07
C VAL A 310 -13.28 6.22 -6.92
N HIS A 311 -14.26 7.15 -6.99
CA HIS A 311 -15.25 7.32 -5.94
C HIS A 311 -16.15 6.09 -5.76
N GLU A 312 -16.62 5.49 -6.86
CA GLU A 312 -17.44 4.28 -6.84
C GLU A 312 -16.70 3.09 -6.21
N VAL A 313 -15.43 2.87 -6.60
CA VAL A 313 -14.56 1.83 -6.03
C VAL A 313 -14.35 2.06 -4.53
N CYS A 314 -14.01 3.27 -4.12
CA CYS A 314 -13.82 3.61 -2.71
C CYS A 314 -15.10 3.38 -1.91
N ARG A 315 -16.26 3.88 -2.39
CA ARG A 315 -17.54 3.73 -1.71
C ARG A 315 -17.90 2.25 -1.48
N LEU A 316 -17.75 1.42 -2.52
CA LEU A 316 -18.03 -0.01 -2.42
C LEU A 316 -17.06 -0.71 -1.46
N SER A 317 -15.78 -0.38 -1.52
CA SER A 317 -14.77 -0.96 -0.63
C SER A 317 -14.99 -0.59 0.84
N PHE A 318 -15.36 0.66 1.13
CA PHE A 318 -15.76 1.08 2.46
C PHE A 318 -16.99 0.32 2.97
N LEU A 319 -17.99 0.13 2.12
CA LEU A 319 -19.19 -0.63 2.48
C LEU A 319 -18.86 -2.09 2.82
N ILE A 320 -18.04 -2.75 1.99
CA ILE A 320 -17.61 -4.14 2.23
C ILE A 320 -16.85 -4.25 3.55
N LEU A 321 -15.90 -3.34 3.80
CA LEU A 321 -15.12 -3.33 5.04
C LEU A 321 -15.97 -3.05 6.26
N PHE A 322 -16.94 -2.15 6.16
CA PHE A 322 -17.85 -1.84 7.24
C PHE A 322 -18.74 -3.05 7.61
N ILE A 323 -19.33 -3.70 6.60
CA ILE A 323 -20.16 -4.92 6.80
C ILE A 323 -19.30 -6.03 7.42
N PHE A 324 -18.10 -6.27 6.87
CA PHE A 324 -17.18 -7.26 7.43
C PHE A 324 -16.86 -6.97 8.90
N SER A 325 -16.52 -5.72 9.22
CA SER A 325 -16.16 -5.31 10.58
C SER A 325 -17.32 -5.45 11.55
N LEU A 326 -18.56 -5.15 11.08
CA LEU A 326 -19.76 -5.30 11.89
C LEU A 326 -20.05 -6.78 12.19
N ILE A 327 -19.94 -7.67 11.19
CA ILE A 327 -20.10 -9.11 11.37
C ILE A 327 -19.06 -9.64 12.35
N PHE A 328 -17.80 -9.27 12.18
CA PHE A 328 -16.71 -9.68 13.07
C PHE A 328 -16.95 -9.21 14.50
N LEU A 329 -17.32 -7.94 14.68
CA LEU A 329 -17.66 -7.37 15.99
C LEU A 329 -18.78 -8.17 16.67
N VAL A 330 -19.88 -8.45 15.95
CA VAL A 330 -21.02 -9.19 16.50
C VAL A 330 -20.60 -10.60 16.94
N ILE A 331 -19.84 -11.31 16.12
CA ILE A 331 -19.33 -12.66 16.46
C ILE A 331 -18.49 -12.62 17.75
N VAL A 332 -17.56 -11.68 17.85
CA VAL A 332 -16.67 -11.56 19.01
C VAL A 332 -17.46 -11.12 20.26
N GLN A 333 -18.45 -10.25 20.13
CA GLN A 333 -19.30 -9.84 21.26
C GLN A 333 -20.16 -10.97 21.81
N LEU A 334 -20.67 -11.85 20.92
CA LEU A 334 -21.53 -12.96 21.31
C LEU A 334 -20.74 -14.15 21.89
N PHE A 335 -19.55 -14.45 21.35
CA PHE A 335 -18.79 -15.67 21.67
C PHE A 335 -17.36 -15.43 22.18
N PRO A 336 -17.08 -14.40 23.00
CA PRO A 336 -15.69 -14.09 23.38
C PRO A 336 -15.04 -15.23 24.16
N GLY A 337 -15.73 -15.82 25.13
CA GLY A 337 -15.22 -16.93 25.94
C GLY A 337 -14.94 -18.21 25.14
N THR A 338 -15.78 -18.51 24.15
CA THR A 338 -15.56 -19.64 23.24
C THR A 338 -14.32 -19.43 22.40
N ILE A 339 -14.12 -18.20 21.90
CA ILE A 339 -12.95 -17.85 21.08
C ILE A 339 -11.68 -17.95 21.92
N VAL A 340 -11.67 -17.42 23.16
CA VAL A 340 -10.50 -17.51 24.04
C VAL A 340 -10.15 -18.97 24.38
N ARG A 341 -11.16 -19.81 24.63
CA ARG A 341 -10.98 -21.27 24.90
C ARG A 341 -10.29 -22.02 23.77
N LEU A 342 -10.44 -21.59 22.53
CA LEU A 342 -9.74 -22.21 21.40
C LEU A 342 -8.21 -22.08 21.50
N PHE A 343 -7.72 -21.12 22.27
CA PHE A 343 -6.29 -20.83 22.41
C PHE A 343 -5.72 -21.21 23.77
N ILE A 344 -6.50 -21.07 24.85
CA ILE A 344 -6.03 -21.30 26.22
C ILE A 344 -7.16 -21.96 27.03
N ASP A 345 -6.83 -23.08 27.70
CA ASP A 345 -7.73 -23.77 28.65
C ASP A 345 -7.33 -23.45 30.09
N HIS A 346 -7.47 -22.18 30.49
CA HIS A 346 -7.23 -21.70 31.85
C HIS A 346 -8.36 -20.74 32.26
N ALA A 347 -9.16 -21.13 33.26
CA ALA A 347 -10.43 -20.46 33.60
C ALA A 347 -10.27 -18.95 33.84
N GLN A 348 -9.26 -18.52 34.61
CA GLN A 348 -9.03 -17.11 34.91
C GLN A 348 -8.61 -16.31 33.64
N THR A 349 -7.79 -16.90 32.76
CA THR A 349 -7.40 -16.28 31.49
C THR A 349 -8.59 -16.18 30.54
N ILE A 350 -9.51 -17.15 30.57
CA ILE A 350 -10.74 -17.12 29.75
C ILE A 350 -11.66 -15.97 30.21
N GLU A 351 -11.84 -15.80 31.51
CA GLU A 351 -12.65 -14.72 32.07
C GLU A 351 -12.10 -13.34 31.69
N VAL A 352 -10.84 -13.07 32.02
CA VAL A 352 -10.16 -11.81 31.72
C VAL A 352 -10.06 -11.58 30.22
N GLY A 353 -9.69 -12.60 29.44
CA GLY A 353 -9.57 -12.54 27.98
C GLY A 353 -10.91 -12.27 27.30
N SER A 354 -12.01 -12.77 27.85
CA SER A 354 -13.36 -12.48 27.30
C SER A 354 -13.71 -11.02 27.45
N VAL A 355 -13.41 -10.40 28.58
CA VAL A 355 -13.63 -8.95 28.80
C VAL A 355 -12.70 -8.14 27.89
N PHE A 356 -11.41 -8.51 27.84
CA PHE A 356 -10.41 -7.85 27.00
C PHE A 356 -10.86 -7.87 25.52
N MET A 357 -11.26 -9.03 25.03
CA MET A 357 -11.70 -9.22 23.65
C MET A 357 -12.97 -8.42 23.32
N ARG A 358 -13.93 -8.33 24.24
CA ARG A 358 -15.11 -7.46 24.07
C ARG A 358 -14.73 -5.99 23.92
N CYS A 359 -13.88 -5.46 24.80
CA CYS A 359 -13.43 -4.08 24.73
C CYS A 359 -12.63 -3.83 23.45
N TRP A 360 -11.68 -4.71 23.16
CA TRP A 360 -10.80 -4.60 22.00
C TRP A 360 -11.55 -4.66 20.68
N SER A 361 -12.56 -5.53 20.53
CA SER A 361 -13.24 -5.79 19.23
C SER A 361 -13.87 -4.55 18.60
N TRP A 362 -14.17 -3.51 19.37
CA TRP A 362 -14.65 -2.23 18.85
C TRP A 362 -13.63 -1.53 17.93
N CYS A 363 -12.33 -1.84 18.06
CA CYS A 363 -11.29 -1.31 17.18
C CYS A 363 -11.49 -1.74 15.72
N VAL A 364 -12.10 -2.89 15.45
CA VAL A 364 -12.12 -3.51 14.11
C VAL A 364 -12.77 -2.62 13.07
N ILE A 365 -13.82 -1.88 13.42
CA ILE A 365 -14.47 -0.93 12.50
C ILE A 365 -13.50 0.20 12.15
N GLY A 366 -12.94 0.86 13.17
CA GLY A 366 -11.99 1.96 12.97
C GLY A 366 -10.75 1.52 12.21
N MET A 367 -10.16 0.39 12.59
CA MET A 367 -8.97 -0.20 11.98
C MET A 367 -9.19 -0.53 10.50
N SER A 368 -10.30 -1.17 10.16
CA SER A 368 -10.60 -1.58 8.78
C SER A 368 -10.78 -0.37 7.87
N LEU A 369 -11.55 0.61 8.31
CA LEU A 369 -11.77 1.84 7.55
C LEU A 369 -10.49 2.68 7.46
N PHE A 370 -9.70 2.76 8.53
CA PHE A 370 -8.40 3.42 8.52
C PHE A 370 -7.44 2.82 7.49
N ASN A 371 -7.33 1.48 7.42
CA ASN A 371 -6.51 0.80 6.44
C ASN A 371 -6.93 1.14 5.01
N MET A 372 -8.24 1.28 4.76
CA MET A 372 -8.74 1.71 3.45
C MET A 372 -8.35 3.16 3.13
N TYR A 373 -8.53 4.11 4.05
CA TYR A 373 -8.09 5.49 3.86
C TYR A 373 -6.59 5.57 3.56
N ASN A 374 -5.77 4.86 4.33
CA ASN A 374 -4.33 4.83 4.14
C ASN A 374 -3.94 4.26 2.77
N SER A 375 -4.58 3.16 2.34
CA SER A 375 -4.38 2.57 1.00
C SER A 375 -4.80 3.51 -0.13
N ILE A 376 -5.86 4.30 0.04
CA ILE A 376 -6.26 5.34 -0.94
C ILE A 376 -5.15 6.38 -1.06
N PHE A 377 -4.63 6.93 0.05
CA PHE A 377 -3.56 7.92 0.01
C PHE A 377 -2.27 7.37 -0.60
N GLN A 378 -1.95 6.11 -0.35
CA GLN A 378 -0.83 5.41 -1.01
C GLN A 378 -1.08 5.25 -2.50
N ALA A 379 -2.28 4.81 -2.91
CA ALA A 379 -2.65 4.63 -4.32
C ALA A 379 -2.54 5.92 -5.13
N VAL A 380 -2.98 7.05 -4.59
CA VAL A 380 -2.92 8.36 -5.25
C VAL A 380 -1.57 9.07 -5.08
N GLY A 381 -0.63 8.49 -4.32
CA GLY A 381 0.72 9.03 -4.11
C GLY A 381 0.83 10.16 -3.08
N LYS A 382 -0.17 10.35 -2.23
CA LYS A 382 -0.14 11.34 -1.14
C LYS A 382 0.61 10.81 0.09
N TRP A 383 1.90 10.55 -0.08
CA TRP A 383 2.75 9.91 0.92
C TRP A 383 2.85 10.66 2.25
N LYS A 384 2.87 12.00 2.24
CA LYS A 384 2.91 12.81 3.47
C LYS A 384 1.69 12.56 4.36
N THR A 385 0.51 12.47 3.74
CA THR A 385 -0.74 12.15 4.43
C THR A 385 -0.72 10.74 4.99
N SER A 386 -0.26 9.75 4.19
CA SER A 386 -0.13 8.37 4.65
C SER A 386 0.87 8.23 5.81
N LEU A 387 2.01 8.92 5.74
CA LEU A 387 3.02 8.92 6.80
C LEU A 387 2.47 9.55 8.09
N LEU A 388 1.83 10.72 7.97
CA LEU A 388 1.23 11.39 9.12
C LEU A 388 0.19 10.50 9.81
N LEU A 389 -0.69 9.86 9.04
CA LEU A 389 -1.69 8.94 9.58
C LEU A 389 -1.04 7.73 10.28
N ALA A 390 -0.01 7.13 9.70
CA ALA A 390 0.69 6.00 10.28
C ALA A 390 1.36 6.36 11.61
N VAL A 391 2.09 7.48 11.66
CA VAL A 391 2.78 7.94 12.87
C VAL A 391 1.77 8.36 13.94
N LEU A 392 0.72 9.11 13.59
CA LEU A 392 -0.31 9.50 14.55
C LEU A 392 -0.97 8.29 15.19
N ARG A 393 -1.41 7.31 14.39
CA ARG A 393 -2.10 6.13 14.90
C ARG A 393 -1.20 5.26 15.77
N LEU A 394 -0.05 4.83 15.22
CA LEU A 394 0.77 3.76 15.79
C LEU A 394 1.79 4.26 16.83
N SER A 395 2.07 5.55 16.87
CA SER A 395 3.03 6.11 17.82
C SER A 395 2.36 7.12 18.75
N VAL A 396 1.89 8.25 18.23
CA VAL A 396 1.44 9.37 19.08
C VAL A 396 0.15 9.03 19.84
N ILE A 397 -0.94 8.72 19.12
CA ILE A 397 -2.25 8.49 19.75
C ILE A 397 -2.19 7.25 20.64
N PHE A 398 -1.61 6.15 20.11
CA PHE A 398 -1.54 4.89 20.85
C PHE A 398 -0.73 5.04 22.14
N SER A 399 0.49 5.59 22.07
CA SER A 399 1.36 5.72 23.26
C SER A 399 0.79 6.67 24.30
N VAL A 400 0.23 7.81 23.86
CA VAL A 400 -0.43 8.75 24.78
C VAL A 400 -1.61 8.09 25.48
N LEU A 401 -2.46 7.38 24.72
CA LEU A 401 -3.61 6.69 25.31
C LEU A 401 -3.19 5.53 26.22
N CYS A 402 -2.12 4.78 25.89
CA CYS A 402 -1.58 3.78 26.79
C CYS A 402 -1.23 4.37 28.16
N VAL A 403 -0.49 5.46 28.18
CA VAL A 403 -0.06 6.11 29.43
C VAL A 403 -1.25 6.74 30.17
N VAL A 404 -2.06 7.52 29.47
CA VAL A 404 -3.18 8.26 30.10
C VAL A 404 -4.27 7.32 30.61
N LEU A 405 -4.70 6.35 29.80
CA LEU A 405 -5.76 5.43 30.19
C LEU A 405 -5.29 4.45 31.27
N ASN A 406 -4.01 4.06 31.25
CA ASN A 406 -3.42 3.27 32.32
C ASN A 406 -3.41 4.05 33.65
N ALA A 407 -3.03 5.34 33.63
CA ALA A 407 -3.00 6.17 34.83
C ALA A 407 -4.39 6.46 35.40
N LEU A 408 -5.42 6.62 34.54
CA LEU A 408 -6.77 6.97 34.96
C LEU A 408 -7.63 5.75 35.33
N PHE A 409 -7.52 4.66 34.58
CA PHE A 409 -8.42 3.50 34.63
C PHE A 409 -7.69 2.17 34.83
N GLY A 410 -6.36 2.16 34.98
CA GLY A 410 -5.56 0.94 35.12
C GLY A 410 -5.76 -0.06 33.96
N VAL A 411 -5.90 -1.33 34.31
CA VAL A 411 -6.08 -2.43 33.34
C VAL A 411 -7.28 -2.21 32.43
N THR A 412 -8.41 -1.74 32.94
CA THR A 412 -9.59 -1.47 32.12
C THR A 412 -9.30 -0.42 31.05
N GLY A 413 -8.53 0.61 31.38
CA GLY A 413 -8.07 1.60 30.41
C GLY A 413 -7.23 0.97 29.31
N LEU A 414 -6.30 0.08 29.64
CA LEU A 414 -5.46 -0.62 28.66
C LEU A 414 -6.28 -1.51 27.71
N MET A 415 -7.36 -2.13 28.18
CA MET A 415 -8.26 -2.92 27.34
C MET A 415 -8.94 -2.09 26.24
N TRP A 416 -9.19 -0.81 26.48
CA TRP A 416 -9.84 0.11 25.54
C TRP A 416 -8.87 0.91 24.66
N VAL A 417 -7.57 0.90 24.92
CA VAL A 417 -6.58 1.69 24.18
C VAL A 417 -6.71 1.50 22.67
N GLN A 418 -6.75 0.26 22.21
CA GLN A 418 -6.80 -0.03 20.77
C GLN A 418 -8.09 0.48 20.13
N ALA A 419 -9.24 0.27 20.80
CA ALA A 419 -10.54 0.70 20.28
C ALA A 419 -10.63 2.22 20.14
N ILE A 420 -10.16 2.96 21.14
CA ILE A 420 -10.14 4.43 21.11
C ILE A 420 -9.14 4.95 20.09
N THR A 421 -7.91 4.37 20.05
CA THR A 421 -6.88 4.72 19.06
C THR A 421 -7.39 4.60 17.63
N ASP A 422 -7.98 3.45 17.30
CA ASP A 422 -8.41 3.16 15.93
C ASP A 422 -9.62 4.01 15.53
N THR A 423 -10.53 4.28 16.47
CA THR A 423 -11.67 5.17 16.24
C THR A 423 -11.20 6.61 15.99
N LEU A 424 -10.34 7.18 16.84
CA LEU A 424 -9.81 8.53 16.66
C LEU A 424 -9.01 8.65 15.35
N SER A 425 -8.15 7.66 15.08
CA SER A 425 -7.35 7.65 13.86
C SER A 425 -8.21 7.55 12.60
N CYS A 426 -9.29 6.77 12.65
CA CYS A 426 -10.27 6.67 11.57
C CYS A 426 -10.98 8.01 11.32
N LEU A 427 -11.39 8.71 12.38
CA LEU A 427 -12.03 10.03 12.25
C LEU A 427 -11.08 11.07 11.64
N ILE A 428 -9.80 11.07 12.03
CA ILE A 428 -8.78 11.93 11.45
C ILE A 428 -8.58 11.60 9.97
N ALA A 429 -8.45 10.30 9.64
CA ALA A 429 -8.28 9.84 8.26
C ALA A 429 -9.50 10.20 7.39
N MET A 430 -10.71 10.06 7.92
CA MET A 430 -11.95 10.48 7.27
C MET A 430 -11.98 11.99 7.00
N ALA A 431 -11.61 12.82 7.97
CA ALA A 431 -11.55 14.26 7.78
C ALA A 431 -10.54 14.65 6.68
N MET A 432 -9.37 13.99 6.65
CA MET A 432 -8.36 14.20 5.60
C MET A 432 -8.87 13.72 4.23
N TYR A 433 -9.58 12.62 4.18
CA TYR A 433 -10.19 12.11 2.95
C TYR A 433 -11.29 13.03 2.41
N ILE A 434 -12.14 13.58 3.27
CA ILE A 434 -13.16 14.57 2.87
C ILE A 434 -12.50 15.83 2.28
N ARG A 435 -11.42 16.33 2.91
CA ARG A 435 -10.65 17.47 2.37
C ARG A 435 -10.04 17.13 1.01
N PHE A 436 -9.46 15.93 0.88
CA PHE A 436 -8.91 15.45 -0.39
C PHE A 436 -9.98 15.38 -1.48
N LYS A 437 -11.16 14.83 -1.18
CA LYS A 437 -12.28 14.72 -2.12
C LYS A 437 -12.77 16.10 -2.58
N LYS A 438 -12.85 17.09 -1.68
CA LYS A 438 -13.20 18.48 -2.02
C LYS A 438 -12.15 19.13 -2.92
N SER A 439 -10.86 18.93 -2.64
CA SER A 439 -9.76 19.41 -3.51
C SER A 439 -9.86 18.81 -4.92
N LEU A 440 -10.16 17.51 -5.00
CA LEU A 440 -10.30 16.82 -6.28
C LEU A 440 -11.51 17.31 -7.08
N ALA A 441 -12.63 17.59 -6.43
CA ALA A 441 -13.82 18.17 -7.06
C ALA A 441 -13.54 19.60 -7.57
N GLY A 442 -12.83 20.42 -6.80
CA GLY A 442 -12.40 21.76 -7.22
C GLY A 442 -11.45 21.75 -8.43
N GLU A 443 -10.53 20.78 -8.49
CA GLU A 443 -9.66 20.59 -9.66
C GLU A 443 -10.46 20.22 -10.91
N LEU A 444 -11.52 19.41 -10.78
CA LEU A 444 -12.42 19.06 -11.88
C LEU A 444 -13.26 20.23 -12.34
N GLU A 445 -13.79 21.03 -11.41
CA GLU A 445 -14.55 22.23 -11.75
C GLU A 445 -13.65 23.30 -12.41
N ALA A 446 -12.41 23.43 -11.93
CA ALA A 446 -11.42 24.32 -12.56
C ALA A 446 -11.03 23.86 -13.97
N ALA A 447 -10.90 22.53 -14.18
CA ALA A 447 -10.61 21.94 -15.48
C ALA A 447 -11.84 21.96 -16.43
N ALA A 448 -13.04 21.94 -15.88
CA ALA A 448 -14.29 22.03 -16.64
C ALA A 448 -14.72 23.48 -16.95
N LYS A 449 -14.17 24.46 -16.23
CA LYS A 449 -14.32 25.85 -16.64
C LYS A 449 -13.66 26.00 -18.02
N PRO A 450 -14.39 26.44 -19.05
CA PRO A 450 -13.76 26.76 -20.31
C PRO A 450 -12.58 27.66 -20.00
N ALA A 451 -11.40 27.31 -20.52
CA ALA A 451 -10.24 28.17 -20.41
C ALA A 451 -10.73 29.58 -20.72
N ALA A 452 -10.48 30.52 -19.81
CA ALA A 452 -10.76 31.92 -20.12
C ALA A 452 -10.22 32.15 -21.53
N PRO A 453 -11.01 32.72 -22.46
CA PRO A 453 -10.53 32.88 -23.81
C PRO A 453 -9.13 33.46 -23.69
N PRO A 454 -8.13 32.88 -24.36
CA PRO A 454 -6.75 33.34 -24.22
C PRO A 454 -6.82 34.85 -24.38
N ALA A 455 -6.26 35.59 -23.43
CA ALA A 455 -6.21 37.06 -23.45
C ALA A 455 -5.90 37.42 -24.89
N ALA A 456 -6.77 38.24 -25.52
CA ALA A 456 -6.90 38.43 -26.93
C ALA A 456 -5.51 38.42 -27.62
N VAL A 457 -5.05 37.26 -28.01
CA VAL A 457 -4.00 37.16 -29.00
C VAL A 457 -4.68 37.66 -30.23
N ASN A 458 -4.25 38.82 -30.73
CA ASN A 458 -4.71 39.37 -32.00
C ASN A 458 -4.48 38.30 -33.08
N ARG A 459 -5.42 37.38 -33.22
CA ARG A 459 -5.38 36.38 -34.28
C ARG A 459 -5.83 37.06 -35.54
N VAL A 460 -4.90 37.32 -36.43
CA VAL A 460 -5.20 37.77 -37.79
C VAL A 460 -5.51 36.50 -38.59
N ILE A 461 -6.72 36.42 -39.11
CA ILE A 461 -7.13 35.37 -40.04
C ILE A 461 -7.09 35.98 -41.44
N THR A 462 -6.14 35.58 -42.27
CA THR A 462 -6.03 35.98 -43.67
C THR A 462 -6.78 34.98 -44.55
N ILE A 463 -7.66 35.47 -45.40
CA ILE A 463 -8.37 34.67 -46.38
C ILE A 463 -7.87 35.09 -47.78
N SER A 464 -7.06 34.22 -48.39
CA SER A 464 -6.64 34.36 -49.78
C SER A 464 -7.78 33.97 -50.70
N ARG A 465 -7.98 34.73 -51.81
CA ARG A 465 -9.08 34.48 -52.73
C ARG A 465 -8.68 34.75 -54.19
N GLU A 466 -9.25 34.01 -55.11
CA GLU A 466 -9.25 34.32 -56.54
C GLU A 466 -10.46 35.18 -56.90
N PHE A 467 -10.34 35.91 -57.92
CA PHE A 467 -11.42 36.77 -58.41
C PHE A 467 -12.67 35.94 -58.78
N GLY A 468 -13.81 36.27 -58.20
CA GLY A 468 -15.07 35.54 -58.42
C GLY A 468 -15.33 34.34 -57.50
N SER A 469 -14.45 33.99 -56.61
CA SER A 469 -14.58 32.81 -55.72
C SER A 469 -15.54 32.97 -54.54
N GLY A 470 -16.18 34.13 -54.35
CA GLY A 470 -17.07 34.40 -53.20
C GLY A 470 -16.35 34.60 -51.86
N GLY A 471 -15.01 34.65 -51.84
CA GLY A 471 -14.19 34.74 -50.61
C GLY A 471 -14.52 35.97 -49.75
N ARG A 472 -14.97 37.07 -50.32
CA ARG A 472 -15.40 38.26 -49.56
C ARG A 472 -16.64 38.00 -48.72
N THR A 473 -17.62 37.28 -49.26
CA THR A 473 -18.86 36.93 -48.54
C THR A 473 -18.55 35.93 -47.40
N ILE A 474 -17.71 34.93 -47.70
CA ILE A 474 -17.26 33.93 -46.72
C ILE A 474 -16.48 34.60 -45.61
N GLY A 475 -15.55 35.52 -45.92
CA GLY A 475 -14.77 36.27 -44.92
C GLY A 475 -15.65 37.09 -43.98
N LYS A 476 -16.65 37.78 -44.49
CA LYS A 476 -17.61 38.55 -43.69
C LYS A 476 -18.45 37.64 -42.77
N GLU A 477 -18.90 36.51 -43.28
CA GLU A 477 -19.71 35.58 -42.51
C GLU A 477 -18.89 34.88 -41.41
N VAL A 478 -17.64 34.51 -41.67
CA VAL A 478 -16.69 33.96 -40.67
C VAL A 478 -16.39 34.99 -39.60
N ALA A 479 -16.13 36.25 -39.98
CA ALA A 479 -15.87 37.33 -39.01
C ALA A 479 -17.09 37.60 -38.13
N ALA A 480 -18.29 37.61 -38.70
CA ALA A 480 -19.54 37.78 -37.96
C ALA A 480 -19.76 36.63 -36.95
N ARG A 481 -19.50 35.38 -37.34
CA ARG A 481 -19.62 34.21 -36.44
C ARG A 481 -18.56 34.17 -35.34
N LEU A 482 -17.37 34.72 -35.60
CA LEU A 482 -16.28 34.77 -34.64
C LEU A 482 -16.31 36.05 -33.76
N GLY A 483 -17.19 36.99 -34.06
CA GLY A 483 -17.29 38.27 -33.35
C GLY A 483 -16.04 39.15 -33.52
N ILE A 484 -15.31 39.03 -34.65
CA ILE A 484 -14.09 39.78 -34.93
C ILE A 484 -14.33 40.76 -36.11
N PRO A 485 -13.64 41.91 -36.17
CA PRO A 485 -13.76 42.83 -37.27
C PRO A 485 -13.21 42.22 -38.57
N CYS A 486 -13.89 42.46 -39.71
CA CYS A 486 -13.46 42.06 -41.03
C CYS A 486 -12.97 43.28 -41.78
N TYR A 487 -11.71 43.26 -42.16
CA TYR A 487 -11.10 44.35 -42.97
C TYR A 487 -10.87 43.83 -44.38
N ASP A 488 -11.28 44.62 -45.36
CA ASP A 488 -11.06 44.36 -46.79
C ASP A 488 -10.22 45.54 -47.37
N SER A 489 -10.68 46.21 -48.34
CA SER A 489 -10.02 47.40 -48.93
C SER A 489 -9.78 48.55 -47.95
N GLU A 490 -10.55 48.62 -46.89
CA GLU A 490 -10.40 49.58 -45.77
C GLU A 490 -9.06 49.44 -45.02
N LEU A 491 -8.42 48.26 -45.06
CA LEU A 491 -7.12 48.02 -44.40
C LEU A 491 -6.02 48.81 -45.09
N ILE A 492 -6.06 48.91 -46.44
CA ILE A 492 -5.10 49.67 -47.26
C ILE A 492 -5.16 51.16 -46.90
N GLU A 493 -6.36 51.69 -46.69
CA GLU A 493 -6.56 53.10 -46.33
C GLU A 493 -6.03 53.40 -44.93
N LYS A 494 -6.25 52.48 -43.98
CA LYS A 494 -5.70 52.60 -42.61
C LYS A 494 -4.20 52.48 -42.55
N ILE A 495 -3.61 51.53 -43.29
CA ILE A 495 -2.15 51.38 -43.35
C ILE A 495 -1.53 52.63 -44.02
N ALA A 496 -2.11 53.18 -45.09
CA ALA A 496 -1.63 54.38 -45.70
C ALA A 496 -1.70 55.58 -44.73
N ALA A 497 -2.80 55.73 -43.98
CA ALA A 497 -2.98 56.78 -43.00
C ALA A 497 -2.01 56.70 -41.83
N GLU A 498 -1.76 55.51 -41.29
CA GLU A 498 -0.89 55.29 -40.13
C GLU A 498 0.60 55.29 -40.50
N SER A 499 0.96 54.77 -41.68
CA SER A 499 2.37 54.69 -42.15
C SER A 499 2.86 55.96 -42.86
N GLY A 500 1.96 56.89 -43.24
CA GLY A 500 2.30 58.06 -44.02
C GLY A 500 2.70 57.77 -45.50
N LEU A 501 2.45 56.54 -45.99
CA LEU A 501 2.74 56.09 -47.30
C LEU A 501 1.57 56.42 -48.25
N ALA A 502 1.89 56.66 -49.50
CA ALA A 502 0.83 56.87 -50.50
C ALA A 502 -0.01 55.60 -50.67
N LYS A 503 -1.36 55.78 -50.81
CA LYS A 503 -2.31 54.66 -50.93
C LYS A 503 -1.96 53.74 -52.10
N GLU A 504 -1.58 54.32 -53.24
CA GLU A 504 -1.17 53.60 -54.46
C GLU A 504 0.11 52.73 -54.20
N TYR A 505 1.01 53.21 -53.33
CA TYR A 505 2.22 52.47 -52.96
C TYR A 505 1.87 51.28 -52.08
N VAL A 506 0.99 51.41 -51.09
CA VAL A 506 0.52 50.36 -50.24
C VAL A 506 -0.26 49.31 -51.06
N GLU A 507 -1.07 49.73 -51.99
CA GLU A 507 -1.87 48.86 -52.84
C GLU A 507 -1.00 48.02 -53.82
N GLN A 508 0.05 48.60 -54.39
CA GLN A 508 1.00 47.93 -55.30
C GLN A 508 1.92 46.95 -54.60
N HIS A 509 2.23 47.16 -53.33
CA HIS A 509 3.18 46.33 -52.56
C HIS A 509 2.51 45.33 -51.59
N SER A 510 1.21 45.45 -51.33
CA SER A 510 0.44 44.50 -50.55
C SER A 510 0.15 43.18 -51.27
N GLU A 511 0.14 43.19 -52.62
CA GLU A 511 -0.10 41.97 -53.41
C GLU A 511 1.16 41.11 -53.64
N TYR A 512 2.37 41.67 -53.44
CA TYR A 512 3.64 40.97 -53.68
C TYR A 512 4.24 40.25 -52.45
N ALA A 513 3.61 40.31 -51.28
CA ALA A 513 4.11 39.66 -50.05
C ALA A 513 3.57 38.22 -49.85
N ALA A 514 2.88 37.67 -50.84
CA ALA A 514 2.28 36.33 -50.78
C ALA A 514 2.59 35.50 -52.03
N SER A 515 3.88 35.38 -52.38
CA SER A 515 4.36 34.36 -53.31
C SER A 515 5.56 33.61 -52.74
#